data_30edd557c0b271bbed43e904d9ce4617
#
_entry.id   30edd557c0b271bbed43e904d9ce4617
#
_cell.length_a   1.000
_cell.length_b   1.000
_cell.length_c   1.000
_cell.angle_alpha   90.00
_cell.angle_beta   90.00
_cell.angle_gamma   90.00
#
_symmetry.space_group_name_H-M   'P 1'
#
loop_
_entity.id
_entity.type
_entity.pdbx_description
1 polymer ?
#
loop_
_entity_poly.entity_id
_entity_poly.type
_entity_poly.pdbx_seq_one_letter_code
_entity_poly.pdbx_strand_id
1 'polypeptide(L)'
;MKGVVLAGGTGSRLDPLTRITNKHLLPVYDRPMVMYAIDALREAGVTELMLVTGGEHVDDFRRLLGDGLAYGNQERPGGIAEALGLARAFIGEDRVVVMLADNIFGGSISETIHNFRQQREGARVLLAHVRETEHLRHLGIPRIEDGRITEIVEKPSDPPGRLAVTGLYCYEADVFDVIAELEPSGRGELEITDVNNHYVRAGNLEYDVFGGYWGDAGESIDAYHEVIERVRRPHFGSERPRPIPLRRFEDERGWLTEIARTGALPKPIRQTNVSFSRQGTIRGLHYHERGQDDLFVCLQGRARVVALDRETGEAFSEDIGEGNFGAVYVPGNLAHGFEALTDVLMLYHTTEEYDPADPDEHQLPW
;
A
#
# COMPACT_ATOMS: atom_id res chain seq x y z
N MET A 1 17.49 3.57 -10.14
CA MET A 1 16.08 4.01 -9.95
C MET A 1 16.03 4.97 -8.79
N LYS A 2 15.46 6.14 -8.99
CA LYS A 2 15.36 7.23 -8.02
C LYS A 2 13.90 7.56 -7.74
N GLY A 3 13.63 8.26 -6.65
CA GLY A 3 12.27 8.62 -6.25
C GLY A 3 12.04 10.13 -6.29
N VAL A 4 10.83 10.53 -6.66
CA VAL A 4 10.38 11.93 -6.62
C VAL A 4 9.12 12.00 -5.77
N VAL A 5 9.18 12.76 -4.69
CA VAL A 5 8.03 13.06 -3.84
C VAL A 5 7.48 14.43 -4.23
N LEU A 6 6.22 14.46 -4.67
CA LEU A 6 5.57 15.70 -5.09
C LEU A 6 4.73 16.25 -3.94
N ALA A 7 5.19 17.37 -3.39
CA ALA A 7 4.59 18.07 -2.26
C ALA A 7 4.15 19.51 -2.64
N GLY A 8 3.70 19.67 -3.89
CA GLY A 8 3.22 20.93 -4.44
C GLY A 8 1.72 21.17 -4.24
N GLY A 9 1.23 22.26 -4.84
CA GLY A 9 -0.18 22.67 -4.79
C GLY A 9 -0.50 23.64 -3.67
N THR A 10 -1.63 24.37 -3.86
CA THR A 10 -2.04 25.46 -2.96
C THR A 10 -2.68 25.00 -1.66
N GLY A 11 -3.11 23.72 -1.58
CA GLY A 11 -3.82 23.20 -0.41
C GLY A 11 -5.19 23.84 -0.14
N SER A 12 -5.80 24.50 -1.12
CA SER A 12 -7.06 25.26 -0.95
C SER A 12 -8.23 24.43 -0.45
N ARG A 13 -8.26 23.13 -0.74
CA ARG A 13 -9.29 22.20 -0.25
C ARG A 13 -9.23 21.94 1.25
N LEU A 14 -8.06 22.19 1.86
CA LEU A 14 -7.85 22.08 3.31
C LEU A 14 -7.89 23.44 4.02
N ASP A 15 -8.36 24.54 3.35
CA ASP A 15 -8.57 25.83 4.03
C ASP A 15 -9.57 25.65 5.17
N PRO A 16 -9.31 26.17 6.41
CA PRO A 16 -8.26 27.10 6.79
C PRO A 16 -6.94 26.49 7.29
N LEU A 17 -6.77 25.16 7.30
CA LEU A 17 -5.59 24.49 7.88
C LEU A 17 -4.29 24.84 7.15
N THR A 18 -4.39 25.22 5.88
CA THR A 18 -3.24 25.50 5.00
C THR A 18 -2.91 26.99 4.84
N ARG A 19 -3.55 27.88 5.61
CA ARG A 19 -3.31 29.34 5.50
C ARG A 19 -1.91 29.79 5.84
N ILE A 20 -1.24 29.04 6.70
CA ILE A 20 0.09 29.41 7.24
C ILE A 20 1.14 28.33 7.02
N THR A 21 0.79 27.24 6.33
CA THR A 21 1.70 26.11 6.10
C THR A 21 1.31 25.33 4.83
N ASN A 22 2.27 24.60 4.28
CA ASN A 22 2.00 23.66 3.19
C ASN A 22 1.18 22.47 3.73
N LYS A 23 0.20 21.97 2.92
CA LYS A 23 -0.66 20.84 3.34
C LYS A 23 0.13 19.59 3.74
N HIS A 24 1.24 19.31 3.09
CA HIS A 24 2.06 18.12 3.35
C HIS A 24 2.92 18.21 4.62
N LEU A 25 2.96 19.40 5.26
CA LEU A 25 3.52 19.62 6.59
C LEU A 25 2.49 19.48 7.71
N LEU A 26 1.20 19.38 7.37
CA LEU A 26 0.15 19.08 8.34
C LEU A 26 0.40 17.70 8.98
N PRO A 27 0.18 17.57 10.31
CA PRO A 27 0.40 16.30 10.99
C PRO A 27 -0.71 15.30 10.65
N VAL A 28 -0.31 14.13 10.20
CA VAL A 28 -1.18 12.95 10.14
C VAL A 28 -0.80 12.06 11.31
N TYR A 29 -1.62 12.04 12.35
CA TYR A 29 -1.41 11.37 13.63
C TYR A 29 -0.12 11.85 14.32
N ASP A 30 1.02 11.16 14.19
CA ASP A 30 2.25 11.37 14.96
C ASP A 30 3.38 12.08 14.19
N ARG A 31 3.19 12.31 12.88
CA ARG A 31 4.23 12.90 12.02
C ARG A 31 3.64 13.71 10.85
N PRO A 32 4.40 14.64 10.24
CA PRO A 32 3.99 15.35 9.03
C PRO A 32 3.64 14.39 7.87
N MET A 33 2.60 14.74 7.12
CA MET A 33 2.05 13.96 6.01
C MET A 33 3.11 13.47 5.01
N VAL A 34 4.04 14.34 4.60
CA VAL A 34 5.12 14.03 3.65
C VAL A 34 6.01 12.86 4.08
N MET A 35 6.16 12.62 5.39
CA MET A 35 7.03 11.57 5.89
C MET A 35 6.50 10.18 5.54
N TYR A 36 5.19 9.98 5.45
CA TYR A 36 4.60 8.70 5.02
C TYR A 36 5.03 8.31 3.60
N ALA A 37 5.04 9.28 2.67
CA ALA A 37 5.48 9.05 1.31
C ALA A 37 6.99 8.74 1.23
N ILE A 38 7.81 9.47 1.98
CA ILE A 38 9.26 9.26 2.04
C ILE A 38 9.59 7.89 2.63
N ASP A 39 8.95 7.52 3.74
CA ASP A 39 9.19 6.25 4.42
C ASP A 39 8.74 5.07 3.54
N ALA A 40 7.57 5.15 2.90
CA ALA A 40 7.09 4.12 1.98
C ALA A 40 8.06 3.86 0.82
N LEU A 41 8.62 4.92 0.21
CA LEU A 41 9.63 4.78 -0.84
C LEU A 41 10.93 4.15 -0.32
N ARG A 42 11.40 4.59 0.86
CA ARG A 42 12.62 4.03 1.48
C ARG A 42 12.45 2.56 1.85
N GLU A 43 11.33 2.17 2.42
CA GLU A 43 10.97 0.79 2.74
C GLU A 43 10.91 -0.09 1.48
N ALA A 44 10.47 0.47 0.35
CA ALA A 44 10.49 -0.20 -0.95
C ALA A 44 11.88 -0.21 -1.63
N GLY A 45 12.93 0.27 -0.92
CA GLY A 45 14.31 0.27 -1.41
C GLY A 45 14.61 1.36 -2.44
N VAL A 46 13.85 2.47 -2.43
CA VAL A 46 14.13 3.68 -3.22
C VAL A 46 14.71 4.73 -2.27
N THR A 47 16.04 4.88 -2.25
CA THR A 47 16.75 5.68 -1.24
C THR A 47 17.25 7.03 -1.74
N GLU A 48 17.50 7.16 -3.05
CA GLU A 48 17.84 8.45 -3.67
C GLU A 48 16.56 9.20 -4.00
N LEU A 49 16.25 10.24 -3.22
CA LEU A 49 14.98 10.94 -3.28
C LEU A 49 15.15 12.42 -3.58
N MET A 50 14.21 12.96 -4.36
CA MET A 50 14.01 14.39 -4.55
C MET A 50 12.61 14.78 -4.08
N LEU A 51 12.51 15.85 -3.33
CA LEU A 51 11.24 16.48 -2.98
C LEU A 51 11.01 17.68 -3.88
N VAL A 52 9.88 17.73 -4.58
CA VAL A 52 9.44 18.90 -5.34
C VAL A 52 8.25 19.52 -4.63
N THR A 53 8.40 20.77 -4.23
CA THR A 53 7.34 21.54 -3.55
C THR A 53 7.08 22.84 -4.26
N GLY A 54 6.02 23.54 -3.91
CA GLY A 54 5.69 24.84 -4.46
C GLY A 54 5.88 25.99 -3.46
N GLY A 55 6.07 27.20 -4.01
CA GLY A 55 6.07 28.42 -3.25
C GLY A 55 7.25 28.60 -2.28
N GLU A 56 6.95 29.18 -1.12
CA GLU A 56 7.93 29.60 -0.10
C GLU A 56 8.33 28.47 0.87
N HIS A 57 7.85 27.23 0.65
CA HIS A 57 7.95 26.16 1.65
C HIS A 57 9.17 25.24 1.52
N VAL A 58 10.05 25.43 0.54
CA VAL A 58 11.26 24.58 0.35
C VAL A 58 12.11 24.54 1.62
N ASP A 59 12.29 25.69 2.27
CA ASP A 59 13.10 25.79 3.49
C ASP A 59 12.43 25.13 4.71
N ASP A 60 11.09 25.10 4.76
CA ASP A 60 10.35 24.38 5.79
C ASP A 60 10.58 22.88 5.68
N PHE A 61 10.49 22.33 4.47
CA PHE A 61 10.80 20.93 4.21
C PHE A 61 12.26 20.60 4.48
N ARG A 62 13.20 21.48 4.11
CA ARG A 62 14.63 21.25 4.40
C ARG A 62 14.91 21.25 5.90
N ARG A 63 14.25 22.11 6.68
CA ARG A 63 14.35 22.10 8.16
C ARG A 63 13.81 20.81 8.76
N LEU A 64 12.73 20.25 8.19
CA LEU A 64 12.12 19.01 8.66
C LEU A 64 12.92 17.77 8.28
N LEU A 65 13.37 17.68 7.01
CA LEU A 65 13.89 16.44 6.40
C LEU A 65 15.42 16.44 6.28
N GLY A 66 16.08 17.58 6.50
CA GLY A 66 17.54 17.73 6.36
C GLY A 66 18.02 17.75 4.91
N ASP A 67 19.35 17.64 4.74
CA ASP A 67 20.02 17.68 3.43
C ASP A 67 20.19 16.31 2.76
N GLY A 68 19.54 15.27 3.30
CA GLY A 68 19.59 13.91 2.76
C GLY A 68 18.75 13.69 1.49
N LEU A 69 18.03 14.71 1.01
CA LEU A 69 17.23 14.70 -0.21
C LEU A 69 17.66 15.83 -1.13
N ALA A 70 17.43 15.68 -2.45
CA ALA A 70 17.41 16.79 -3.36
C ALA A 70 16.09 17.58 -3.24
N TYR A 71 16.10 18.87 -3.55
CA TYR A 71 14.92 19.74 -3.46
C TYR A 71 14.69 20.49 -4.76
N GLY A 72 13.44 20.49 -5.22
CA GLY A 72 12.96 21.27 -6.37
C GLY A 72 11.86 22.23 -5.95
N ASN A 73 11.81 23.38 -6.62
CA ASN A 73 10.78 24.39 -6.40
C ASN A 73 9.93 24.57 -7.66
N GLN A 74 8.62 24.31 -7.56
CA GLN A 74 7.64 24.64 -8.57
C GLN A 74 7.11 26.06 -8.32
N GLU A 75 7.52 27.02 -9.14
CA GLU A 75 7.20 28.44 -8.92
C GLU A 75 5.71 28.76 -9.03
N ARG A 76 4.96 27.95 -9.77
CA ARG A 76 3.51 28.09 -9.96
C ARG A 76 2.85 26.72 -10.03
N PRO A 77 1.57 26.61 -9.66
CA PRO A 77 0.83 25.35 -9.78
C PRO A 77 0.52 25.04 -11.27
N GLY A 78 1.40 24.33 -11.93
CA GLY A 78 1.28 23.94 -13.34
C GLY A 78 0.93 22.46 -13.57
N GLY A 79 0.50 21.76 -12.51
CA GLY A 79 0.11 20.35 -12.56
C GLY A 79 1.20 19.38 -12.07
N ILE A 80 0.80 18.11 -11.93
CA ILE A 80 1.66 17.03 -11.43
C ILE A 80 2.79 16.73 -12.43
N ALA A 81 2.49 16.70 -13.72
CA ALA A 81 3.49 16.41 -14.76
C ALA A 81 4.53 17.53 -14.85
N GLU A 82 4.14 18.82 -14.71
CA GLU A 82 5.11 19.93 -14.66
C GLU A 82 6.06 19.77 -13.46
N ALA A 83 5.51 19.46 -12.28
CA ALA A 83 6.31 19.24 -11.08
C ALA A 83 7.30 18.07 -11.25
N LEU A 84 6.88 16.97 -11.88
CA LEU A 84 7.78 15.86 -12.22
C LEU A 84 8.87 16.31 -13.20
N GLY A 85 8.55 17.13 -14.19
CA GLY A 85 9.50 17.66 -15.18
C GLY A 85 10.71 18.36 -14.55
N LEU A 86 10.53 18.99 -13.38
CA LEU A 86 11.61 19.63 -12.62
C LEU A 86 12.67 18.65 -12.10
N ALA A 87 12.32 17.36 -12.01
CA ALA A 87 13.26 16.33 -11.56
C ALA A 87 14.16 15.77 -12.67
N ARG A 88 13.99 16.17 -13.94
CA ARG A 88 14.74 15.63 -15.07
C ARG A 88 16.25 15.56 -14.83
N ALA A 89 16.84 16.65 -14.36
CA ALA A 89 18.30 16.72 -14.11
C ALA A 89 18.75 15.80 -12.97
N PHE A 90 17.91 15.60 -11.95
CA PHE A 90 18.17 14.70 -10.83
C PHE A 90 18.06 13.23 -11.25
N ILE A 91 17.04 12.89 -12.04
CA ILE A 91 16.81 11.53 -12.51
C ILE A 91 17.88 11.11 -13.52
N GLY A 92 18.19 11.96 -14.51
CA GLY A 92 19.08 11.59 -15.62
C GLY A 92 18.47 10.48 -16.47
N GLU A 93 19.21 9.40 -16.66
CA GLU A 93 18.78 8.19 -17.40
C GLU A 93 18.17 7.10 -16.51
N ASP A 94 18.00 7.38 -15.21
CA ASP A 94 17.44 6.41 -14.28
C ASP A 94 15.92 6.27 -14.44
N ARG A 95 15.39 5.10 -14.07
CA ARG A 95 13.96 4.91 -13.83
C ARG A 95 13.50 5.75 -12.65
N VAL A 96 12.30 6.27 -12.70
CA VAL A 96 11.73 7.12 -11.66
C VAL A 96 10.49 6.51 -11.03
N VAL A 97 10.42 6.60 -9.71
CA VAL A 97 9.19 6.36 -8.93
C VAL A 97 8.69 7.70 -8.41
N VAL A 98 7.47 8.04 -8.76
CA VAL A 98 6.81 9.28 -8.36
C VAL A 98 5.78 8.98 -7.31
N MET A 99 5.77 9.73 -6.21
CA MET A 99 4.77 9.59 -5.15
C MET A 99 4.22 10.95 -4.75
N LEU A 100 2.90 11.08 -4.74
CA LEU A 100 2.24 12.26 -4.21
C LEU A 100 2.30 12.24 -2.67
N ALA A 101 2.71 13.35 -2.08
CA ALA A 101 2.99 13.43 -0.65
C ALA A 101 1.76 13.41 0.26
N ASP A 102 0.55 13.52 -0.30
CA ASP A 102 -0.74 13.40 0.39
C ASP A 102 -1.38 12.01 0.25
N ASN A 103 -0.74 11.10 -0.47
CA ASN A 103 -1.18 9.73 -0.59
C ASN A 103 -0.57 8.85 0.50
N ILE A 104 -1.43 8.26 1.32
CA ILE A 104 -1.03 7.45 2.47
C ILE A 104 -1.48 6.01 2.26
N PHE A 105 -0.51 5.10 2.30
CA PHE A 105 -0.71 3.67 2.10
C PHE A 105 -0.62 2.93 3.44
N GLY A 106 -1.65 2.15 3.75
CA GLY A 106 -1.67 1.23 4.88
C GLY A 106 -1.15 -0.16 4.48
N GLY A 107 0.08 -0.20 4.02
CA GLY A 107 0.76 -1.42 3.60
C GLY A 107 1.96 -1.12 2.70
N SER A 108 2.73 -2.15 2.39
CA SER A 108 3.96 -2.01 1.60
C SER A 108 3.66 -1.82 0.10
N ILE A 109 4.34 -0.85 -0.52
CA ILE A 109 4.35 -0.62 -1.98
C ILE A 109 5.49 -1.39 -2.67
N SER A 110 6.25 -2.20 -1.93
CA SER A 110 7.46 -2.88 -2.43
C SER A 110 7.18 -3.82 -3.59
N GLU A 111 6.01 -4.46 -3.63
CA GLU A 111 5.61 -5.35 -4.72
C GLU A 111 5.53 -4.59 -6.05
N THR A 112 4.85 -3.44 -6.07
CA THR A 112 4.75 -2.60 -7.28
C THR A 112 6.12 -2.13 -7.76
N ILE A 113 6.99 -1.71 -6.83
CA ILE A 113 8.36 -1.32 -7.16
C ILE A 113 9.17 -2.50 -7.70
N HIS A 114 9.00 -3.69 -7.11
CA HIS A 114 9.63 -4.92 -7.59
C HIS A 114 9.15 -5.27 -9.01
N ASN A 115 7.85 -5.28 -9.25
CA ASN A 115 7.24 -5.58 -10.55
C ASN A 115 7.74 -4.60 -11.61
N PHE A 116 7.85 -3.29 -11.29
CA PHE A 116 8.41 -2.32 -12.21
C PHE A 116 9.91 -2.55 -12.48
N ARG A 117 10.70 -2.99 -11.49
CA ARG A 117 12.12 -3.36 -11.71
C ARG A 117 12.27 -4.52 -12.70
N GLN A 118 11.31 -5.47 -12.70
CA GLN A 118 11.31 -6.62 -13.61
C GLN A 118 10.68 -6.30 -14.98
N GLN A 119 9.89 -5.24 -15.07
CA GLN A 119 9.26 -4.79 -16.30
C GLN A 119 10.31 -4.37 -17.31
N ARG A 120 10.12 -4.77 -18.57
CA ARG A 120 11.11 -4.52 -19.63
C ARG A 120 11.16 -3.05 -20.04
N GLU A 121 10.00 -2.43 -20.21
CA GLU A 121 9.85 -1.06 -20.71
C GLU A 121 8.50 -0.47 -20.32
N GLY A 122 8.35 0.84 -20.45
CA GLY A 122 7.10 1.57 -20.28
C GLY A 122 6.88 2.09 -18.87
N ALA A 123 5.63 2.16 -18.48
CA ALA A 123 5.19 2.72 -17.21
C ALA A 123 4.37 1.73 -16.39
N ARG A 124 4.26 2.00 -15.08
CA ARG A 124 3.40 1.25 -14.17
C ARG A 124 2.69 2.19 -13.22
N VAL A 125 1.41 1.91 -12.96
CA VAL A 125 0.60 2.64 -12.00
C VAL A 125 0.08 1.71 -10.92
N LEU A 126 -0.13 2.24 -9.72
CA LEU A 126 -0.78 1.51 -8.63
C LEU A 126 -2.24 1.96 -8.54
N LEU A 127 -3.15 1.00 -8.61
CA LEU A 127 -4.59 1.22 -8.48
C LEU A 127 -5.05 0.85 -7.07
N ALA A 128 -6.09 1.52 -6.59
CA ALA A 128 -6.77 1.15 -5.35
C ALA A 128 -8.29 1.08 -5.55
N HIS A 129 -8.95 0.21 -4.78
CA HIS A 129 -10.41 0.16 -4.72
C HIS A 129 -10.96 1.37 -3.96
N VAL A 130 -11.92 2.07 -4.57
CA VAL A 130 -12.65 3.18 -3.96
C VAL A 130 -14.12 2.80 -3.83
N ARG A 131 -14.67 2.92 -2.62
CA ARG A 131 -16.03 2.50 -2.31
C ARG A 131 -17.07 3.57 -2.67
N GLU A 132 -16.72 4.81 -2.40
CA GLU A 132 -17.64 5.94 -2.54
C GLU A 132 -17.60 6.48 -3.97
N THR A 133 -18.74 6.43 -4.67
CA THR A 133 -18.83 6.90 -6.07
C THR A 133 -18.51 8.39 -6.19
N GLU A 134 -18.81 9.19 -5.17
CA GLU A 134 -18.49 10.62 -5.19
C GLU A 134 -16.98 10.87 -5.19
N HIS A 135 -16.23 10.09 -4.42
CA HIS A 135 -14.77 10.15 -4.40
C HIS A 135 -14.16 9.80 -5.78
N LEU A 136 -14.70 8.81 -6.48
CA LEU A 136 -14.23 8.44 -7.83
C LEU A 136 -14.27 9.60 -8.84
N ARG A 137 -15.17 10.57 -8.66
CA ARG A 137 -15.30 11.74 -9.53
C ARG A 137 -14.17 12.76 -9.39
N HIS A 138 -13.29 12.58 -8.41
CA HIS A 138 -12.14 13.46 -8.17
C HIS A 138 -10.81 12.85 -8.60
N LEU A 139 -10.83 11.61 -9.08
CA LEU A 139 -9.65 10.79 -9.37
C LEU A 139 -9.54 10.41 -10.85
N GLY A 140 -8.37 9.94 -11.26
CA GLY A 140 -8.18 9.26 -12.54
C GLY A 140 -8.70 7.82 -12.48
N ILE A 141 -9.68 7.48 -13.32
CA ILE A 141 -10.33 6.17 -13.30
C ILE A 141 -10.01 5.39 -14.57
N PRO A 142 -9.36 4.21 -14.46
CA PRO A 142 -9.03 3.40 -15.62
C PRO A 142 -10.25 2.66 -16.18
N ARG A 143 -10.33 2.59 -17.52
CA ARG A 143 -11.10 1.56 -18.22
C ARG A 143 -10.21 0.34 -18.39
N ILE A 144 -10.68 -0.80 -17.93
CA ILE A 144 -9.93 -2.06 -18.00
C ILE A 144 -10.70 -3.05 -18.84
N GLU A 145 -10.11 -3.52 -19.92
CA GLU A 145 -10.64 -4.53 -20.83
C GLU A 145 -9.60 -5.64 -21.00
N ASP A 146 -10.01 -6.89 -20.88
CA ASP A 146 -9.15 -8.07 -20.99
C ASP A 146 -7.86 -8.00 -20.13
N GLY A 147 -7.97 -7.41 -18.91
CA GLY A 147 -6.86 -7.26 -17.98
C GLY A 147 -5.86 -6.15 -18.34
N ARG A 148 -6.19 -5.25 -19.28
CA ARG A 148 -5.36 -4.11 -19.68
C ARG A 148 -6.10 -2.80 -19.53
N ILE A 149 -5.37 -1.76 -19.15
CA ILE A 149 -5.91 -0.39 -19.16
C ILE A 149 -5.99 0.07 -20.63
N THR A 150 -7.19 0.46 -21.07
CA THR A 150 -7.44 0.99 -22.41
C THR A 150 -7.53 2.52 -22.43
N GLU A 151 -7.85 3.13 -21.29
CA GLU A 151 -7.92 4.57 -21.09
C GLU A 151 -7.91 4.89 -19.60
N ILE A 152 -7.36 6.03 -19.20
CA ILE A 152 -7.57 6.61 -17.87
C ILE A 152 -8.36 7.92 -18.07
N VAL A 153 -9.54 7.99 -17.45
CA VAL A 153 -10.43 9.15 -17.52
C VAL A 153 -10.22 10.03 -16.29
N GLU A 154 -9.76 11.25 -16.50
CA GLU A 154 -9.56 12.23 -15.43
C GLU A 154 -10.89 12.77 -14.94
N LYS A 155 -11.16 12.62 -13.64
CA LYS A 155 -12.35 13.16 -12.95
C LYS A 155 -13.67 12.94 -13.69
N PRO A 156 -14.04 11.70 -14.00
CA PRO A 156 -15.22 11.40 -14.77
C PRO A 156 -16.50 11.77 -14.01
N SER A 157 -17.47 12.38 -14.69
CA SER A 157 -18.82 12.59 -14.13
C SER A 157 -19.56 11.26 -13.90
N ASP A 158 -19.25 10.25 -14.74
CA ASP A 158 -19.75 8.87 -14.62
C ASP A 158 -18.54 7.91 -14.62
N PRO A 159 -18.06 7.48 -13.43
CA PRO A 159 -16.88 6.65 -13.31
C PRO A 159 -17.05 5.27 -13.98
N PRO A 160 -16.12 4.86 -14.88
CA PRO A 160 -16.21 3.58 -15.59
C PRO A 160 -15.96 2.35 -14.71
N GLY A 161 -15.50 2.52 -13.50
CA GLY A 161 -15.17 1.44 -12.56
C GLY A 161 -14.99 1.91 -11.13
N ARG A 162 -14.55 1.00 -10.27
CA ARG A 162 -14.27 1.29 -8.86
C ARG A 162 -12.79 1.27 -8.49
N LEU A 163 -11.92 1.02 -9.45
CA LEU A 163 -10.47 1.18 -9.29
C LEU A 163 -10.09 2.61 -9.66
N ALA A 164 -9.31 3.25 -8.82
CA ALA A 164 -8.74 4.56 -9.09
C ALA A 164 -7.21 4.47 -9.18
N VAL A 165 -6.62 5.31 -10.03
CA VAL A 165 -5.17 5.50 -10.04
C VAL A 165 -4.79 6.25 -8.77
N THR A 166 -3.88 5.65 -7.98
CA THR A 166 -3.33 6.31 -6.78
C THR A 166 -2.27 7.34 -7.16
N GLY A 167 -1.71 8.01 -6.16
CA GLY A 167 -0.57 8.91 -6.35
C GLY A 167 0.79 8.21 -6.43
N LEU A 168 0.85 6.94 -6.85
CA LEU A 168 2.10 6.22 -7.08
C LEU A 168 2.23 5.85 -8.56
N TYR A 169 3.29 6.34 -9.18
CA TYR A 169 3.59 6.14 -10.60
C TYR A 169 5.05 5.71 -10.78
N CYS A 170 5.30 4.84 -11.74
CA CYS A 170 6.64 4.39 -12.10
C CYS A 170 6.85 4.58 -13.60
N TYR A 171 7.96 5.23 -13.97
CA TYR A 171 8.26 5.54 -15.37
C TYR A 171 9.71 5.25 -15.71
N GLU A 172 9.97 4.97 -16.99
CA GLU A 172 11.29 5.09 -17.59
C GLU A 172 11.70 6.56 -17.72
N ALA A 173 12.97 6.82 -18.00
CA ALA A 173 13.48 8.20 -18.15
C ALA A 173 12.86 8.95 -19.34
N ASP A 174 12.29 8.26 -20.33
CA ASP A 174 11.59 8.84 -21.48
C ASP A 174 10.34 9.64 -21.07
N VAL A 175 9.82 9.47 -19.86
CA VAL A 175 8.71 10.27 -19.34
C VAL A 175 8.96 11.78 -19.44
N PHE A 176 10.21 12.22 -19.35
CA PHE A 176 10.54 13.65 -19.46
C PHE A 176 10.41 14.19 -20.89
N ASP A 177 10.57 13.34 -21.89
CA ASP A 177 10.30 13.70 -23.28
C ASP A 177 8.79 13.73 -23.54
N VAL A 178 8.04 12.76 -22.98
CA VAL A 178 6.57 12.77 -22.99
C VAL A 178 6.04 14.05 -22.37
N ILE A 179 6.52 14.44 -21.19
CA ILE A 179 6.09 15.67 -20.49
C ILE A 179 6.37 16.93 -21.35
N ALA A 180 7.51 16.96 -22.04
CA ALA A 180 7.88 18.11 -22.88
C ALA A 180 6.96 18.31 -24.08
N GLU A 181 6.24 17.28 -24.51
CA GLU A 181 5.28 17.31 -25.63
C GLU A 181 3.82 17.54 -25.19
N LEU A 182 3.55 17.57 -23.87
CA LEU A 182 2.19 17.79 -23.37
C LEU A 182 1.72 19.23 -23.57
N GLU A 183 0.45 19.38 -23.91
CA GLU A 183 -0.24 20.66 -23.89
C GLU A 183 -1.03 20.81 -22.56
N PRO A 184 -1.09 22.03 -21.99
CA PRO A 184 -1.88 22.27 -20.80
C PRO A 184 -3.36 21.97 -21.03
N SER A 185 -3.99 21.32 -20.04
CA SER A 185 -5.43 21.05 -20.03
C SER A 185 -6.28 22.33 -20.00
N GLY A 186 -7.58 22.20 -20.12
CA GLY A 186 -8.51 23.33 -19.95
C GLY A 186 -8.40 24.05 -18.60
N ARG A 187 -7.69 23.47 -17.62
CA ARG A 187 -7.35 24.07 -16.32
C ARG A 187 -6.01 24.82 -16.33
N GLY A 188 -5.27 24.75 -17.42
CA GLY A 188 -3.91 25.30 -17.53
C GLY A 188 -2.84 24.46 -16.84
N GLU A 189 -3.11 23.17 -16.57
CA GLU A 189 -2.22 22.23 -15.88
C GLU A 189 -1.72 21.14 -16.85
N LEU A 190 -0.48 20.69 -16.70
CA LEU A 190 0.02 19.47 -17.31
C LEU A 190 -0.40 18.27 -16.47
N GLU A 191 -1.34 17.49 -17.01
CA GLU A 191 -1.98 16.40 -16.27
C GLU A 191 -1.13 15.13 -16.30
N ILE A 192 -1.00 14.48 -15.15
CA ILE A 192 -0.32 13.18 -15.08
C ILE A 192 -1.15 12.09 -15.80
N THR A 193 -2.45 12.27 -15.90
CA THR A 193 -3.35 11.39 -16.65
C THR A 193 -3.01 11.37 -18.14
N ASP A 194 -2.57 12.49 -18.72
CA ASP A 194 -2.15 12.56 -20.12
C ASP A 194 -0.83 11.83 -20.35
N VAL A 195 0.11 11.92 -19.38
CA VAL A 195 1.33 11.10 -19.36
C VAL A 195 0.97 9.62 -19.35
N ASN A 196 0.11 9.18 -18.42
CA ASN A 196 -0.30 7.78 -18.34
C ASN A 196 -0.99 7.31 -19.62
N ASN A 197 -1.88 8.13 -20.21
CA ASN A 197 -2.58 7.82 -21.45
C ASN A 197 -1.63 7.79 -22.67
N HIS A 198 -0.48 8.45 -22.63
CA HIS A 198 0.57 8.25 -23.63
C HIS A 198 1.05 6.77 -23.61
N TYR A 199 1.39 6.24 -22.44
CA TYR A 199 1.82 4.84 -22.29
C TYR A 199 0.68 3.84 -22.56
N VAL A 200 -0.58 4.18 -22.26
CA VAL A 200 -1.76 3.38 -22.67
C VAL A 200 -1.80 3.24 -24.20
N ARG A 201 -1.69 4.36 -24.92
CA ARG A 201 -1.71 4.35 -26.41
C ARG A 201 -0.53 3.61 -27.02
N ALA A 202 0.63 3.63 -26.35
CA ALA A 202 1.81 2.86 -26.72
C ALA A 202 1.70 1.36 -26.38
N GLY A 203 0.68 0.95 -25.61
CA GLY A 203 0.45 -0.44 -25.19
C GLY A 203 1.44 -0.96 -24.14
N ASN A 204 2.09 -0.05 -23.41
CA ASN A 204 3.15 -0.37 -22.43
C ASN A 204 2.89 0.25 -21.02
N LEU A 205 1.63 0.53 -20.68
CA LEU A 205 1.22 0.83 -19.31
C LEU A 205 0.77 -0.45 -18.61
N GLU A 206 1.49 -0.83 -17.56
CA GLU A 206 1.13 -1.92 -16.65
C GLU A 206 0.52 -1.39 -15.35
N TYR A 207 -0.15 -2.23 -14.56
CA TYR A 207 -0.69 -1.85 -13.29
C TYR A 207 -0.64 -2.97 -12.25
N ASP A 208 -0.65 -2.58 -10.98
CA ASP A 208 -0.94 -3.45 -9.84
C ASP A 208 -2.16 -2.91 -9.10
N VAL A 209 -2.83 -3.76 -8.33
CA VAL A 209 -3.94 -3.35 -7.46
C VAL A 209 -3.48 -3.43 -6.02
N PHE A 210 -3.51 -2.29 -5.33
CA PHE A 210 -3.15 -2.21 -3.92
C PHE A 210 -4.23 -2.86 -3.07
N GLY A 211 -3.81 -3.72 -2.21
CA GLY A 211 -4.73 -4.46 -1.40
C GLY A 211 -4.88 -4.01 0.03
N GLY A 212 -4.17 -2.97 0.44
CA GLY A 212 -4.29 -2.34 1.74
C GLY A 212 -5.18 -1.08 1.71
N TYR A 213 -5.21 -0.38 2.83
CA TYR A 213 -5.82 0.95 2.89
C TYR A 213 -5.01 1.95 2.06
N TRP A 214 -5.70 2.72 1.22
CA TRP A 214 -5.16 3.90 0.57
C TRP A 214 -6.08 5.10 0.84
N GLY A 215 -5.49 6.26 1.13
CA GLY A 215 -6.23 7.50 1.34
C GLY A 215 -5.49 8.70 0.76
N ASP A 216 -6.25 9.61 0.15
CA ASP A 216 -5.81 10.93 -0.28
C ASP A 216 -6.13 11.95 0.84
N ALA A 217 -5.13 12.26 1.66
CA ALA A 217 -5.28 13.22 2.76
C ALA A 217 -5.38 14.69 2.30
N GLY A 218 -5.22 14.95 1.00
CA GLY A 218 -5.29 16.29 0.39
C GLY A 218 -6.61 16.61 -0.27
N GLU A 219 -7.56 15.67 -0.33
CA GLU A 219 -8.80 15.81 -1.07
C GLU A 219 -9.81 16.76 -0.39
N SER A 220 -10.02 16.61 0.91
CA SER A 220 -10.91 17.43 1.72
C SER A 220 -10.53 17.40 3.19
N ILE A 221 -11.11 18.27 4.00
CA ILE A 221 -10.92 18.25 5.47
C ILE A 221 -11.44 16.93 6.07
N ASP A 222 -12.57 16.42 5.58
CA ASP A 222 -13.13 15.16 6.07
C ASP A 222 -12.23 13.98 5.69
N ALA A 223 -11.73 13.89 4.45
CA ALA A 223 -10.78 12.89 4.03
C ALA A 223 -9.47 12.95 4.85
N TYR A 224 -8.96 14.15 5.13
CA TYR A 224 -7.81 14.35 6.00
C TYR A 224 -8.02 13.76 7.39
N HIS A 225 -9.17 14.03 8.02
CA HIS A 225 -9.51 13.46 9.31
C HIS A 225 -9.73 11.95 9.27
N GLU A 226 -10.36 11.42 8.23
CA GLU A 226 -10.51 9.98 8.03
C GLU A 226 -9.14 9.29 7.96
N VAL A 227 -8.21 9.82 7.18
CA VAL A 227 -6.83 9.31 7.10
C VAL A 227 -6.16 9.31 8.47
N ILE A 228 -6.29 10.39 9.27
CA ILE A 228 -5.73 10.45 10.64
C ILE A 228 -6.32 9.33 11.51
N GLU A 229 -7.63 9.17 11.53
CA GLU A 229 -8.28 8.13 12.31
C GLU A 229 -7.86 6.73 11.86
N ARG A 230 -7.65 6.53 10.56
CA ARG A 230 -7.19 5.26 10.01
C ARG A 230 -5.76 4.95 10.40
N VAL A 231 -4.85 5.93 10.26
CA VAL A 231 -3.43 5.80 10.62
C VAL A 231 -3.26 5.54 12.13
N ARG A 232 -4.11 6.11 12.96
CA ARG A 232 -4.08 5.93 14.42
C ARG A 232 -4.43 4.52 14.88
N ARG A 233 -5.09 3.71 14.03
CA ARG A 233 -5.48 2.34 14.40
C ARG A 233 -4.27 1.42 14.55
N PRO A 234 -4.26 0.48 15.51
CA PRO A 234 -3.10 -0.38 15.80
C PRO A 234 -2.63 -1.25 14.63
N HIS A 235 -3.52 -1.51 13.69
CA HIS A 235 -3.26 -2.38 12.53
C HIS A 235 -3.04 -1.63 11.21
N PHE A 236 -2.87 -0.30 11.25
CA PHE A 236 -2.49 0.46 10.06
C PHE A 236 -1.15 -0.02 9.52
N GLY A 237 -1.11 -0.32 8.23
CA GLY A 237 0.08 -0.89 7.58
C GLY A 237 0.24 -2.41 7.74
N SER A 238 -0.73 -3.09 8.36
CA SER A 238 -0.73 -4.56 8.40
C SER A 238 -0.78 -5.15 6.99
N GLU A 239 0.03 -6.18 6.78
CA GLU A 239 0.07 -6.90 5.51
C GLU A 239 -1.23 -7.67 5.24
N ARG A 240 -1.39 -8.14 3.99
CA ARG A 240 -2.46 -9.09 3.64
C ARG A 240 -2.17 -10.47 4.19
N PRO A 241 -3.22 -11.30 4.42
CA PRO A 241 -3.01 -12.70 4.71
C PRO A 241 -2.31 -13.35 3.51
N ARG A 242 -1.34 -14.19 3.80
CA ARG A 242 -0.54 -14.83 2.76
C ARG A 242 -0.05 -16.21 3.19
N PRO A 243 0.04 -17.17 2.25
CA PRO A 243 0.76 -18.39 2.47
C PRO A 243 2.28 -18.11 2.55
N ILE A 244 2.95 -18.82 3.45
CA ILE A 244 4.41 -18.85 3.57
C ILE A 244 4.87 -20.26 3.31
N PRO A 245 5.56 -20.53 2.18
CA PRO A 245 6.08 -21.87 1.90
C PRO A 245 7.16 -22.23 2.91
N LEU A 246 7.03 -23.38 3.55
CA LEU A 246 8.01 -23.91 4.47
C LEU A 246 8.87 -24.96 3.78
N ARG A 247 10.18 -24.81 3.90
CA ARG A 247 11.12 -25.79 3.35
C ARG A 247 11.39 -26.91 4.37
N ARG A 248 11.22 -28.17 3.95
CA ARG A 248 11.71 -29.33 4.69
C ARG A 248 13.15 -29.64 4.31
N PHE A 249 13.96 -29.89 5.31
CA PHE A 249 15.33 -30.41 5.17
C PHE A 249 15.29 -31.90 5.60
N GLU A 250 15.37 -32.82 4.62
CA GLU A 250 15.22 -34.24 4.85
C GLU A 250 16.58 -34.96 4.85
N ASP A 251 16.78 -35.90 5.78
CA ASP A 251 17.91 -36.82 5.83
C ASP A 251 17.44 -38.24 6.33
N GLU A 252 18.35 -39.17 6.49
CA GLU A 252 18.07 -40.54 6.97
C GLU A 252 17.40 -40.59 8.37
N ARG A 253 17.44 -39.53 9.16
CA ARG A 253 16.84 -39.42 10.50
C ARG A 253 15.42 -38.83 10.45
N GLY A 254 14.99 -38.29 9.33
CA GLY A 254 13.70 -37.61 9.16
C GLY A 254 13.82 -36.27 8.51
N TRP A 255 13.01 -35.30 8.96
CA TRP A 255 13.02 -33.94 8.41
C TRP A 255 13.00 -32.87 9.49
N LEU A 256 13.52 -31.69 9.13
CA LEU A 256 13.49 -30.47 9.92
C LEU A 256 12.90 -29.33 9.07
N THR A 257 12.15 -28.45 9.68
CA THR A 257 11.70 -27.20 9.06
C THR A 257 11.88 -26.05 10.01
N GLU A 258 12.22 -24.90 9.45
CA GLU A 258 12.24 -23.63 10.19
C GLU A 258 10.91 -22.93 9.92
N ILE A 259 10.12 -22.70 10.97
CA ILE A 259 8.78 -22.09 10.87
C ILE A 259 8.87 -20.59 10.88
N ALA A 260 9.63 -20.02 11.82
CA ALA A 260 9.77 -18.57 11.96
C ALA A 260 11.17 -18.22 12.50
N ARG A 261 11.67 -17.07 12.04
CA ARG A 261 12.91 -16.43 12.57
C ARG A 261 12.58 -15.04 13.05
N THR A 262 13.40 -14.47 13.93
CA THR A 262 13.32 -13.07 14.30
C THR A 262 13.35 -12.20 13.05
N GLY A 263 12.35 -11.32 12.88
CA GLY A 263 12.20 -10.47 11.69
C GLY A 263 11.50 -11.13 10.50
N ALA A 264 11.07 -12.40 10.60
CA ALA A 264 10.27 -13.05 9.56
C ALA A 264 8.82 -12.55 9.50
N LEU A 265 8.32 -11.98 10.58
CA LEU A 265 7.02 -11.33 10.67
C LEU A 265 7.19 -9.83 10.91
N PRO A 266 6.20 -9.01 10.55
CA PRO A 266 6.23 -7.56 10.78
C PRO A 266 6.39 -7.19 12.26
N LYS A 267 5.83 -8.02 13.15
CA LYS A 267 5.91 -7.86 14.60
C LYS A 267 6.60 -9.06 15.26
N PRO A 268 7.23 -8.89 16.43
CA PRO A 268 7.87 -10.00 17.14
C PRO A 268 6.82 -11.00 17.65
N ILE A 269 7.13 -12.30 17.57
CA ILE A 269 6.34 -13.36 18.20
C ILE A 269 6.46 -13.23 19.71
N ARG A 270 5.32 -13.18 20.41
CA ARG A 270 5.24 -13.10 21.87
C ARG A 270 4.76 -14.41 22.50
N GLN A 271 3.84 -15.13 21.82
CA GLN A 271 3.30 -16.38 22.34
C GLN A 271 3.28 -17.44 21.24
N THR A 272 3.41 -18.71 21.63
CA THR A 272 3.29 -19.87 20.76
C THR A 272 2.32 -20.86 21.38
N ASN A 273 1.34 -21.29 20.58
CA ASN A 273 0.30 -22.20 21.01
C ASN A 273 0.31 -23.46 20.12
N VAL A 274 -0.13 -24.57 20.69
CA VAL A 274 -0.41 -25.82 19.96
C VAL A 274 -1.83 -26.27 20.34
N SER A 275 -2.63 -26.58 19.34
CA SER A 275 -3.98 -27.12 19.56
C SER A 275 -4.21 -28.37 18.74
N PHE A 276 -4.91 -29.35 19.33
CA PHE A 276 -5.46 -30.49 18.58
C PHE A 276 -6.95 -30.24 18.30
N SER A 277 -7.38 -30.48 17.08
CA SER A 277 -8.77 -30.35 16.65
C SER A 277 -9.20 -31.56 15.84
N ARG A 278 -10.38 -32.12 16.16
CA ARG A 278 -10.97 -33.21 15.39
C ARG A 278 -11.50 -32.70 14.06
N GLN A 279 -11.57 -33.57 13.08
CA GLN A 279 -12.19 -33.28 11.79
C GLN A 279 -13.55 -32.60 11.95
N GLY A 280 -13.80 -31.54 11.16
CA GLY A 280 -15.03 -30.74 11.18
C GLY A 280 -15.07 -29.70 12.30
N THR A 281 -14.03 -29.62 13.15
CA THR A 281 -13.98 -28.55 14.18
C THR A 281 -13.61 -27.23 13.52
N ILE A 282 -14.36 -26.18 13.86
CA ILE A 282 -14.06 -24.79 13.54
C ILE A 282 -13.54 -24.09 14.79
N ARG A 283 -12.40 -23.40 14.69
CA ARG A 283 -11.84 -22.53 15.72
C ARG A 283 -11.72 -21.11 15.17
N GLY A 284 -12.40 -20.15 15.83
CA GLY A 284 -12.64 -18.81 15.31
C GLY A 284 -13.99 -18.81 14.61
N LEU A 285 -14.50 -17.84 13.93
CA LEU A 285 -13.88 -16.61 13.44
C LEU A 285 -13.82 -15.57 14.56
N HIS A 286 -12.64 -15.02 14.82
CA HIS A 286 -12.49 -13.95 15.82
C HIS A 286 -11.50 -12.89 15.31
N TYR A 287 -11.52 -11.73 15.94
CA TYR A 287 -10.59 -10.64 15.64
C TYR A 287 -10.06 -10.02 16.91
N HIS A 288 -8.96 -9.28 16.77
CA HIS A 288 -8.26 -8.60 17.85
C HIS A 288 -8.25 -7.10 17.62
N GLU A 289 -8.71 -6.32 18.61
CA GLU A 289 -8.71 -4.85 18.53
C GLU A 289 -7.31 -4.25 18.73
N ARG A 290 -6.44 -4.96 19.49
CA ARG A 290 -5.05 -4.56 19.73
C ARG A 290 -4.12 -4.90 18.56
N GLY A 291 -4.64 -5.54 17.52
CA GLY A 291 -3.92 -5.80 16.27
C GLY A 291 -2.91 -6.94 16.38
N GLN A 292 -3.29 -8.06 17.04
CA GLN A 292 -2.51 -9.28 17.09
C GLN A 292 -2.39 -9.90 15.70
N ASP A 293 -1.17 -10.16 15.23
CA ASP A 293 -0.91 -10.97 14.04
C ASP A 293 -0.76 -12.44 14.42
N ASP A 294 -1.22 -13.34 13.54
CA ASP A 294 -1.15 -14.78 13.73
C ASP A 294 -0.39 -15.47 12.60
N LEU A 295 0.40 -16.49 12.95
CA LEU A 295 1.05 -17.39 11.99
C LEU A 295 0.60 -18.83 12.25
N PHE A 296 -0.25 -19.37 11.39
CA PHE A 296 -0.78 -20.74 11.48
C PHE A 296 0.09 -21.72 10.76
N VAL A 297 0.40 -22.88 11.38
CA VAL A 297 1.16 -23.97 10.81
C VAL A 297 0.46 -25.29 11.14
N CYS A 298 -0.03 -26.00 10.14
CA CYS A 298 -0.60 -27.34 10.31
C CYS A 298 0.51 -28.39 10.36
N LEU A 299 0.82 -28.89 11.56
CA LEU A 299 1.89 -29.88 11.78
C LEU A 299 1.47 -31.29 11.37
N GLN A 300 0.17 -31.61 11.52
CA GLN A 300 -0.42 -32.90 11.16
C GLN A 300 -1.84 -32.71 10.66
N GLY A 301 -2.24 -33.46 9.65
CA GLY A 301 -3.54 -33.38 9.02
C GLY A 301 -3.64 -32.24 8.02
N ARG A 302 -4.87 -31.80 7.74
CA ARG A 302 -5.18 -30.69 6.83
C ARG A 302 -6.16 -29.73 7.48
N ALA A 303 -5.87 -28.43 7.36
CA ALA A 303 -6.72 -27.36 7.83
C ALA A 303 -6.93 -26.31 6.74
N ARG A 304 -8.10 -25.66 6.76
CA ARG A 304 -8.39 -24.46 5.99
C ARG A 304 -8.29 -23.26 6.92
N VAL A 305 -7.30 -22.41 6.70
CA VAL A 305 -7.21 -21.10 7.38
C VAL A 305 -8.04 -20.10 6.61
N VAL A 306 -8.86 -19.34 7.33
CA VAL A 306 -9.74 -18.31 6.77
C VAL A 306 -9.41 -16.99 7.42
N ALA A 307 -9.38 -15.92 6.63
CA ALA A 307 -9.32 -14.55 7.12
C ALA A 307 -10.38 -13.70 6.40
N LEU A 308 -11.00 -12.77 7.14
CA LEU A 308 -12.07 -11.90 6.64
C LEU A 308 -11.76 -10.44 7.00
N ASP A 309 -11.68 -9.60 6.00
CA ASP A 309 -11.69 -8.16 6.21
C ASP A 309 -13.11 -7.71 6.57
N ARG A 310 -13.28 -7.26 7.80
CA ARG A 310 -14.59 -6.84 8.35
C ARG A 310 -15.12 -5.55 7.70
N GLU A 311 -14.25 -4.76 7.11
CA GLU A 311 -14.63 -3.50 6.46
C GLU A 311 -14.99 -3.71 4.99
N THR A 312 -14.21 -4.57 4.28
CA THR A 312 -14.41 -4.82 2.86
C THR A 312 -15.32 -6.02 2.59
N GLY A 313 -15.43 -6.95 3.54
CA GLY A 313 -16.05 -8.26 3.30
C GLY A 313 -15.19 -9.18 2.42
N GLU A 314 -13.94 -8.78 2.08
CA GLU A 314 -13.02 -9.62 1.33
C GLU A 314 -12.58 -10.78 2.19
N ALA A 315 -12.70 -12.00 1.67
CA ALA A 315 -12.29 -13.23 2.35
C ALA A 315 -11.06 -13.83 1.68
N PHE A 316 -10.16 -14.31 2.52
CA PHE A 316 -9.02 -15.15 2.13
C PHE A 316 -9.20 -16.54 2.69
N SER A 317 -8.82 -17.59 1.95
CA SER A 317 -8.72 -18.93 2.48
C SER A 317 -7.57 -19.69 1.86
N GLU A 318 -6.88 -20.50 2.68
CA GLU A 318 -5.76 -21.35 2.24
C GLU A 318 -5.81 -22.70 2.98
N ASP A 319 -5.73 -23.79 2.22
CA ASP A 319 -5.62 -25.14 2.77
C ASP A 319 -4.15 -25.46 3.03
N ILE A 320 -3.77 -25.78 4.28
CA ILE A 320 -2.41 -26.13 4.70
C ILE A 320 -2.35 -27.48 5.39
N GLY A 321 -1.16 -28.10 5.39
CA GLY A 321 -0.89 -29.39 6.01
C GLY A 321 -0.45 -30.46 5.03
N GLU A 322 -0.98 -31.67 5.13
CA GLU A 322 -0.63 -32.78 4.24
C GLU A 322 -0.93 -32.43 2.76
N GLY A 323 0.10 -32.51 1.92
CA GLY A 323 0.03 -32.14 0.50
C GLY A 323 0.33 -30.67 0.19
N ASN A 324 0.21 -29.77 1.17
CA ASN A 324 0.58 -28.36 1.07
C ASN A 324 1.21 -27.89 2.38
N PHE A 325 2.44 -28.33 2.66
CA PHE A 325 3.14 -28.02 3.90
C PHE A 325 3.66 -26.58 3.87
N GLY A 326 2.97 -25.70 4.60
CA GLY A 326 3.27 -24.29 4.67
C GLY A 326 2.69 -23.67 5.94
N ALA A 327 2.91 -22.36 6.07
CA ALA A 327 2.26 -21.55 7.07
C ALA A 327 1.33 -20.54 6.42
N VAL A 328 0.38 -19.99 7.19
CA VAL A 328 -0.43 -18.84 6.78
C VAL A 328 -0.23 -17.73 7.79
N TYR A 329 0.27 -16.60 7.31
CA TYR A 329 0.31 -15.35 8.07
C TYR A 329 -1.02 -14.61 7.91
N VAL A 330 -1.60 -14.19 9.03
CA VAL A 330 -2.81 -13.37 9.08
C VAL A 330 -2.52 -12.11 9.89
N PRO A 331 -2.63 -10.91 9.28
CA PRO A 331 -2.43 -9.65 9.98
C PRO A 331 -3.59 -9.34 10.94
N GLY A 332 -3.28 -8.59 11.99
CA GLY A 332 -4.16 -8.33 13.13
C GLY A 332 -5.40 -7.47 12.88
N ASN A 333 -5.57 -6.94 11.66
CA ASN A 333 -6.77 -6.19 11.28
C ASN A 333 -7.93 -7.07 10.78
N LEU A 334 -7.69 -8.38 10.60
CA LEU A 334 -8.64 -9.31 10.02
C LEU A 334 -9.27 -10.23 11.07
N ALA A 335 -10.54 -10.56 10.88
CA ALA A 335 -11.12 -11.68 11.58
C ALA A 335 -10.59 -12.98 10.96
N HIS A 336 -10.25 -13.96 11.79
CA HIS A 336 -9.60 -15.18 11.32
C HIS A 336 -9.93 -16.40 12.16
N GLY A 337 -9.60 -17.56 11.60
CA GLY A 337 -9.76 -18.85 12.23
C GLY A 337 -9.39 -19.97 11.28
N PHE A 338 -9.71 -21.21 11.66
CA PHE A 338 -9.48 -22.37 10.79
C PHE A 338 -10.55 -23.44 10.98
N GLU A 339 -10.78 -24.17 9.89
CA GLU A 339 -11.56 -25.42 9.85
C GLU A 339 -10.60 -26.62 9.79
N ALA A 340 -10.79 -27.60 10.64
CA ALA A 340 -10.07 -28.86 10.60
C ALA A 340 -10.67 -29.80 9.51
N LEU A 341 -10.02 -29.90 8.37
CA LEU A 341 -10.47 -30.78 7.26
C LEU A 341 -10.24 -32.28 7.53
N THR A 342 -9.29 -32.58 8.40
CA THR A 342 -9.02 -33.89 9.01
C THR A 342 -8.79 -33.69 10.50
N ASP A 343 -8.37 -34.71 11.27
CA ASP A 343 -7.80 -34.46 12.61
C ASP A 343 -6.51 -33.66 12.46
N VAL A 344 -6.41 -32.54 13.17
CA VAL A 344 -5.37 -31.50 12.98
C VAL A 344 -4.59 -31.26 14.27
N LEU A 345 -3.25 -31.26 14.14
CA LEU A 345 -2.36 -30.63 15.11
C LEU A 345 -1.90 -29.28 14.53
N MET A 346 -2.44 -28.19 15.10
CA MET A 346 -2.13 -26.82 14.68
C MET A 346 -1.18 -26.17 15.66
N LEU A 347 -0.07 -25.62 15.15
CA LEU A 347 0.79 -24.69 15.86
C LEU A 347 0.48 -23.28 15.34
N TYR A 348 0.37 -22.32 16.25
CA TYR A 348 0.24 -20.92 15.85
C TYR A 348 1.03 -20.01 16.77
N HIS A 349 1.69 -19.03 16.15
CA HIS A 349 2.41 -17.97 16.81
C HIS A 349 1.56 -16.71 16.81
N THR A 350 1.55 -15.98 17.92
CA THR A 350 0.84 -14.71 18.07
C THR A 350 1.82 -13.60 18.43
N THR A 351 1.52 -12.39 17.99
CA THR A 351 2.34 -11.20 18.29
C THR A 351 1.91 -10.48 19.56
N GLU A 352 0.85 -10.97 20.22
CA GLU A 352 0.42 -10.54 21.56
C GLU A 352 0.32 -11.75 22.48
N GLU A 353 0.45 -11.52 23.79
CA GLU A 353 0.22 -12.53 24.81
C GLU A 353 -1.26 -12.54 25.21
N TYR A 354 -1.84 -13.73 25.33
CA TYR A 354 -3.22 -13.86 25.79
C TYR A 354 -3.32 -13.59 27.29
N ASP A 355 -4.12 -12.59 27.67
CA ASP A 355 -4.48 -12.29 29.06
C ASP A 355 -5.91 -12.75 29.34
N PRO A 356 -6.11 -13.80 30.19
CA PRO A 356 -7.47 -14.24 30.53
C PRO A 356 -8.26 -13.24 31.36
N ALA A 357 -7.62 -12.24 31.97
CA ALA A 357 -8.30 -11.19 32.73
C ALA A 357 -8.79 -10.04 31.85
N ASP A 358 -8.18 -9.86 30.66
CA ASP A 358 -8.53 -8.83 29.67
C ASP A 358 -8.37 -9.39 28.25
N PRO A 359 -9.20 -10.37 27.84
CA PRO A 359 -9.08 -11.03 26.55
C PRO A 359 -9.43 -10.08 25.40
N ASP A 360 -8.53 -9.99 24.43
CA ASP A 360 -8.74 -9.26 23.18
C ASP A 360 -9.16 -10.24 22.07
N GLU A 361 -10.25 -10.96 22.29
CA GLU A 361 -10.78 -11.94 21.34
C GLU A 361 -12.29 -11.73 21.16
N HIS A 362 -12.67 -11.21 19.99
CA HIS A 362 -14.04 -10.85 19.66
C HIS A 362 -14.60 -11.78 18.60
N GLN A 363 -15.58 -12.61 18.97
CA GLN A 363 -16.15 -13.65 18.12
C GLN A 363 -17.04 -13.08 17.01
N LEU A 364 -16.95 -13.68 15.81
CA LEU A 364 -17.87 -13.48 14.70
C LEU A 364 -18.52 -14.81 14.29
N PRO A 365 -19.71 -14.78 13.64
CA PRO A 365 -20.26 -15.97 13.00
C PRO A 365 -19.35 -16.48 11.90
N TRP A 366 -19.17 -17.81 11.86
CA TRP A 366 -18.42 -18.49 10.79
C TRP A 366 -19.21 -18.54 9.50
#